data_a1f07c661260076a52934910810f4af8
#
_entry.id   a1f07c661260076a52934910810f4af8
#
_cell.length_a   1.000
_cell.length_b   1.000
_cell.length_c   1.000
_cell.angle_alpha   90.00
_cell.angle_beta   90.00
_cell.angle_gamma   90.00
#
_symmetry.space_group_name_H-M   'P 1'
#
loop_
_entity.id
_entity.type
_entity.pdbx_description
1 polymer ?
#
loop_
_entity_poly.entity_id
_entity_poly.type
_entity_poly.pdbx_seq_one_letter_code
_entity_poly.pdbx_strand_id
1 'polypeptide(L)'
;MSYQNQSDSNHFSQIIELQFEIGGFHQGHDRLILKGNRISVIGCEVNGTPFTHIPFAEKWLEFTQNLEQLKVWDWKQRYDSNILDGTQWSLLIRTAYSEINCWGSNAFPPDFNKFITSINKLINLNYFVRGYANSPRYDARSDVIYL
;
A
#
# COMPACT_ATOMS: atom_id res chain seq x y z
N MET A 1 7.11 -34.50 -1.05
CA MET A 1 8.29 -33.91 -1.53
C MET A 1 8.40 -32.46 -1.34
N SER A 2 9.56 -32.08 -1.03
CA SER A 2 9.87 -30.70 -0.76
C SER A 2 9.77 -29.79 -1.97
N TYR A 3 9.76 -30.39 -3.15
CA TYR A 3 9.70 -29.55 -4.37
C TYR A 3 8.45 -28.74 -4.46
N GLN A 4 7.32 -29.32 -4.14
CA GLN A 4 6.06 -28.60 -4.25
C GLN A 4 6.00 -27.47 -3.26
N ASN A 5 6.49 -27.71 -2.08
CA ASN A 5 6.52 -26.65 -1.09
C ASN A 5 7.39 -25.51 -1.51
N GLN A 6 8.48 -25.80 -2.20
CA GLN A 6 9.35 -24.76 -2.70
C GLN A 6 8.67 -23.99 -3.84
N SER A 7 7.95 -24.68 -4.69
CA SER A 7 7.20 -24.00 -5.74
C SER A 7 6.17 -23.07 -5.17
N ASP A 8 5.45 -23.54 -4.16
CA ASP A 8 4.45 -22.72 -3.50
C ASP A 8 5.09 -21.51 -2.84
N SER A 9 6.25 -21.70 -2.24
CA SER A 9 6.99 -20.59 -1.65
C SER A 9 7.35 -19.55 -2.69
N ASN A 10 7.65 -19.98 -3.91
CA ASN A 10 8.02 -19.06 -4.97
C ASN A 10 6.86 -18.18 -5.42
N HIS A 11 5.62 -18.62 -5.22
CA HIS A 11 4.47 -17.78 -5.51
C HIS A 11 4.37 -16.60 -4.57
N PHE A 12 4.94 -16.75 -3.39
CA PHE A 12 5.02 -15.66 -2.44
C PHE A 12 6.42 -15.09 -2.43
N SER A 13 6.99 -15.00 -3.62
CA SER A 13 8.34 -14.52 -3.79
C SER A 13 8.49 -13.12 -3.28
N GLN A 14 9.71 -12.82 -3.03
CA GLN A 14 10.10 -11.51 -2.55
C GLN A 14 9.59 -10.41 -3.45
N ILE A 15 9.01 -9.41 -2.84
CA ILE A 15 8.63 -8.19 -3.53
C ILE A 15 9.90 -7.43 -3.86
N ILE A 16 10.06 -7.10 -5.14
CA ILE A 16 11.24 -6.40 -5.64
C ILE A 16 10.99 -4.91 -5.69
N GLU A 17 9.78 -4.52 -6.10
CA GLU A 17 9.40 -3.12 -6.11
C GLU A 17 8.08 -2.95 -5.38
N LEU A 18 8.00 -1.89 -4.61
CA LEU A 18 6.77 -1.50 -3.93
C LEU A 18 6.77 0.02 -3.86
N GLN A 19 5.79 0.61 -4.50
CA GLN A 19 5.56 2.04 -4.40
C GLN A 19 4.06 2.26 -4.23
N PHE A 20 3.71 3.05 -3.24
CA PHE A 20 2.32 3.37 -2.99
C PHE A 20 2.23 4.85 -2.66
N GLU A 21 1.29 5.52 -3.28
CA GLU A 21 1.10 6.94 -3.08
C GLU A 21 -0.38 7.21 -2.92
N ILE A 22 -0.75 8.06 -1.98
CA ILE A 22 -2.13 8.44 -1.79
C ILE A 22 -2.19 9.85 -1.21
N GLY A 23 -3.17 10.63 -1.68
CA GLY A 23 -3.34 11.98 -1.19
C GLY A 23 -4.55 12.65 -1.77
N GLY A 24 -4.87 13.82 -1.23
CA GLY A 24 -5.94 14.64 -1.72
C GLY A 24 -5.40 15.78 -2.58
N PHE A 25 -6.30 16.38 -3.35
CA PHE A 25 -5.92 17.41 -4.30
C PHE A 25 -5.21 18.58 -3.62
N HIS A 26 -5.68 18.99 -2.45
CA HIS A 26 -5.12 20.15 -1.74
C HIS A 26 -4.24 19.78 -0.56
N GLN A 27 -3.99 18.51 -0.32
CA GLN A 27 -3.35 18.07 0.91
C GLN A 27 -2.00 17.42 0.71
N GLY A 28 -1.53 17.38 -0.53
CA GLY A 28 -0.29 16.70 -0.84
C GLY A 28 -0.46 15.19 -0.78
N HIS A 29 0.62 14.50 -1.00
CA HIS A 29 0.60 13.05 -1.13
C HIS A 29 1.57 12.43 -0.13
N ASP A 30 1.16 11.32 0.44
CA ASP A 30 2.03 10.45 1.21
C ASP A 30 2.52 9.34 0.30
N ARG A 31 3.78 9.00 0.39
CA ARG A 31 4.38 7.98 -0.47
C ARG A 31 5.12 6.96 0.34
N LEU A 32 5.05 5.74 -0.13
CA LEU A 32 5.82 4.63 0.42
C LEU A 32 6.66 4.04 -0.70
N ILE A 33 7.95 3.89 -0.47
CA ILE A 33 8.87 3.37 -1.47
C ILE A 33 9.79 2.35 -0.83
N LEU A 34 9.88 1.18 -1.46
CA LEU A 34 10.83 0.14 -1.07
C LEU A 34 12.14 0.35 -1.83
N LYS A 35 13.24 0.39 -1.10
CA LYS A 35 14.59 0.42 -1.68
C LYS A 35 15.41 -0.66 -1.00
N GLY A 36 15.72 -1.71 -1.76
CA GLY A 36 16.36 -2.88 -1.19
C GLY A 36 15.41 -3.56 -0.21
N ASN A 37 15.77 -3.59 1.05
CA ASN A 37 14.93 -4.16 2.09
C ASN A 37 14.30 -3.11 3.01
N ARG A 38 14.52 -1.82 2.72
CA ARG A 38 14.07 -0.72 3.57
C ARG A 38 12.95 0.04 2.92
N ILE A 39 11.91 0.29 3.68
CA ILE A 39 10.78 1.10 3.25
C ILE A 39 10.94 2.50 3.80
N SER A 40 10.77 3.49 2.92
CA SER A 40 10.72 4.90 3.32
C SER A 40 9.31 5.41 3.15
N VAL A 41 8.82 6.17 4.12
CA VAL A 41 7.50 6.80 4.05
C VAL A 41 7.74 8.31 3.99
N ILE A 42 7.46 8.88 2.84
CA ILE A 42 7.62 10.31 2.59
C ILE A 42 6.30 10.99 2.91
N GLY A 43 6.37 12.03 3.72
CA GLY A 43 5.18 12.68 4.26
C GLY A 43 5.03 12.41 5.75
N CYS A 44 5.76 11.41 6.26
CA CYS A 44 5.78 11.09 7.68
C CYS A 44 7.20 11.34 8.19
N GLU A 45 7.45 12.56 8.63
CA GLU A 45 8.79 12.93 9.02
C GLU A 45 8.90 13.03 10.53
N VAL A 46 10.02 12.55 11.05
CA VAL A 46 10.36 12.65 12.46
C VAL A 46 11.64 13.44 12.55
N ASN A 47 11.56 14.63 13.16
CA ASN A 47 12.71 15.52 13.28
C ASN A 47 13.36 15.82 11.92
N GLY A 48 12.52 16.02 10.89
CA GLY A 48 13.00 16.35 9.57
C GLY A 48 13.51 15.16 8.76
N THR A 49 13.41 13.96 9.29
CA THR A 49 13.87 12.76 8.61
C THR A 49 12.67 11.88 8.26
N PRO A 50 12.56 11.40 7.02
CA PRO A 50 11.47 10.52 6.67
C PRO A 50 11.49 9.24 7.49
N PHE A 51 10.30 8.73 7.83
CA PHE A 51 10.20 7.47 8.52
C PHE A 51 10.74 6.34 7.64
N THR A 52 11.57 5.47 8.20
CA THR A 52 12.04 4.29 7.49
C THR A 52 11.87 3.06 8.36
N HIS A 53 11.72 1.92 7.71
CA HIS A 53 11.46 0.67 8.40
C HIS A 53 11.94 -0.51 7.56
N ILE A 54 12.51 -1.50 8.22
CA ILE A 54 12.87 -2.77 7.58
C ILE A 54 11.96 -3.82 8.16
N PRO A 55 10.93 -4.26 7.42
CA PRO A 55 10.01 -5.27 7.95
C PRO A 55 10.69 -6.61 8.17
N PHE A 56 10.25 -7.33 9.20
CA PHE A 56 10.67 -8.71 9.39
C PHE A 56 10.12 -9.60 8.28
N ALA A 57 10.78 -10.73 8.06
CA ALA A 57 10.38 -11.66 7.01
C ALA A 57 8.93 -12.10 7.16
N GLU A 58 8.48 -12.35 8.38
CA GLU A 58 7.10 -12.80 8.59
C GLU A 58 6.09 -11.69 8.26
N LYS A 59 6.47 -10.43 8.38
CA LYS A 59 5.60 -9.33 7.98
C LYS A 59 5.47 -9.26 6.47
N TRP A 60 6.54 -9.50 5.77
CA TRP A 60 6.49 -9.61 4.31
C TRP A 60 5.61 -10.77 3.88
N LEU A 61 5.73 -11.90 4.55
CA LEU A 61 4.91 -13.06 4.24
C LEU A 61 3.43 -12.75 4.47
N GLU A 62 3.11 -12.14 5.58
CA GLU A 62 1.74 -11.74 5.87
C GLU A 62 1.21 -10.77 4.80
N PHE A 63 2.03 -9.81 4.41
CA PHE A 63 1.65 -8.84 3.39
C PHE A 63 1.35 -9.53 2.06
N THR A 64 2.22 -10.43 1.61
CA THR A 64 1.99 -11.12 0.35
C THR A 64 0.76 -12.02 0.41
N GLN A 65 0.49 -12.64 1.54
CA GLN A 65 -0.72 -13.42 1.71
C GLN A 65 -1.96 -12.54 1.63
N ASN A 66 -1.90 -11.35 2.20
CA ASN A 66 -3.01 -10.40 2.11
C ASN A 66 -3.24 -9.95 0.67
N LEU A 67 -2.17 -9.73 -0.09
CA LEU A 67 -2.31 -9.38 -1.50
C LEU A 67 -3.08 -10.46 -2.27
N GLU A 68 -2.79 -11.72 -1.98
CA GLU A 68 -3.48 -12.83 -2.62
C GLU A 68 -4.95 -12.86 -2.21
N GLN A 69 -5.23 -12.71 -0.93
CA GLN A 69 -6.60 -12.75 -0.45
C GLN A 69 -7.44 -11.61 -0.99
N LEU A 70 -6.84 -10.45 -1.13
CA LEU A 70 -7.53 -9.27 -1.65
C LEU A 70 -7.56 -9.25 -3.17
N LYS A 71 -6.92 -10.20 -3.80
CA LYS A 71 -6.85 -10.32 -5.26
C LYS A 71 -6.27 -9.05 -5.88
N VAL A 72 -5.24 -8.52 -5.27
CA VAL A 72 -4.62 -7.29 -5.74
C VAL A 72 -4.09 -7.46 -7.16
N TRP A 73 -3.58 -8.65 -7.49
CA TRP A 73 -3.03 -8.91 -8.83
C TRP A 73 -4.08 -8.83 -9.94
N ASP A 74 -5.37 -8.91 -9.57
CA ASP A 74 -6.48 -8.81 -10.52
C ASP A 74 -7.09 -7.42 -10.59
N TRP A 75 -6.55 -6.47 -9.85
CA TRP A 75 -7.06 -5.11 -9.87
C TRP A 75 -6.92 -4.52 -11.27
N LYS A 76 -7.88 -3.67 -11.62
CA LYS A 76 -7.81 -2.95 -12.89
C LYS A 76 -6.67 -1.94 -12.86
N GLN A 77 -6.20 -1.58 -14.03
CA GLN A 77 -5.15 -0.59 -14.14
C GLN A 77 -5.62 0.80 -13.67
N ARG A 78 -6.91 1.08 -13.83
CA ARG A 78 -7.41 2.43 -13.58
C ARG A 78 -8.79 2.40 -12.93
N TYR A 79 -8.95 3.27 -11.94
CA TYR A 79 -10.22 3.48 -11.25
C TYR A 79 -10.51 4.97 -11.25
N ASP A 80 -11.64 5.36 -11.85
CA ASP A 80 -11.97 6.76 -12.02
C ASP A 80 -13.37 7.08 -11.57
N SER A 81 -13.54 8.31 -11.10
CA SER A 81 -14.84 8.89 -10.82
C SER A 81 -14.80 10.34 -11.26
N ASN A 82 -15.97 10.91 -11.57
CA ASN A 82 -16.07 12.26 -12.10
C ASN A 82 -16.06 13.34 -11.02
N ILE A 83 -15.55 13.06 -9.87
CA ILE A 83 -15.44 14.04 -8.80
C ILE A 83 -14.17 14.84 -9.01
N LEU A 84 -14.27 16.18 -8.95
CA LEU A 84 -13.12 17.03 -9.23
C LEU A 84 -12.08 16.99 -8.13
N ASP A 85 -12.52 17.10 -6.89
CA ASP A 85 -11.62 17.06 -5.76
C ASP A 85 -11.78 15.74 -5.04
N GLY A 86 -10.69 15.15 -4.64
CA GLY A 86 -10.82 13.92 -3.93
C GLY A 86 -9.49 13.25 -3.72
N THR A 87 -9.55 11.96 -3.49
CA THR A 87 -8.38 11.16 -3.19
C THR A 87 -7.83 10.56 -4.47
N GLN A 88 -6.54 10.71 -4.65
CA GLN A 88 -5.80 10.09 -5.74
C GLN A 88 -4.80 9.13 -5.17
N TRP A 89 -4.60 8.02 -5.85
CA TRP A 89 -3.69 6.99 -5.35
C TRP A 89 -3.04 6.26 -6.53
N SER A 90 -1.90 5.66 -6.26
CA SER A 90 -1.23 4.80 -7.23
C SER A 90 -0.50 3.69 -6.52
N LEU A 91 -0.35 2.57 -7.19
CA LEU A 91 0.28 1.40 -6.63
C LEU A 91 1.11 0.69 -7.69
N LEU A 92 2.34 0.40 -7.36
CA LEU A 92 3.21 -0.46 -8.15
C LEU A 92 3.77 -1.54 -7.23
N ILE A 93 3.53 -2.79 -7.58
CA ILE A 93 4.16 -3.92 -6.89
C ILE A 93 4.70 -4.85 -7.95
N ARG A 94 5.95 -5.27 -7.77
CA ARG A 94 6.57 -6.22 -8.69
C ARG A 94 7.32 -7.29 -7.91
N THR A 95 7.11 -8.51 -8.34
CA THR A 95 7.91 -9.66 -7.91
C THR A 95 8.58 -10.24 -9.15
N ALA A 96 9.28 -11.35 -8.99
CA ALA A 96 9.87 -12.02 -10.14
C ALA A 96 8.83 -12.54 -11.12
N TYR A 97 7.59 -12.77 -10.67
CA TYR A 97 6.58 -13.45 -11.48
C TYR A 97 5.34 -12.61 -11.73
N SER A 98 5.15 -11.54 -11.01
CA SER A 98 3.90 -10.77 -11.05
C SER A 98 4.17 -9.29 -10.97
N GLU A 99 3.29 -8.53 -11.58
CA GLU A 99 3.37 -7.08 -11.51
C GLU A 99 1.97 -6.50 -11.50
N ILE A 100 1.76 -5.48 -10.69
CA ILE A 100 0.55 -4.66 -10.75
C ILE A 100 0.99 -3.20 -10.76
N ASN A 101 0.40 -2.43 -11.66
CA ASN A 101 0.67 -1.01 -11.77
C ASN A 101 -0.67 -0.36 -12.06
N CYS A 102 -1.24 0.28 -11.06
CA CYS A 102 -2.58 0.81 -11.16
C CYS A 102 -2.72 2.12 -10.39
N TRP A 103 -3.77 2.83 -10.69
CA TRP A 103 -4.03 4.11 -10.03
C TRP A 103 -5.51 4.41 -10.05
N GLY A 104 -5.89 5.37 -9.21
CA GLY A 104 -7.27 5.78 -9.13
C GLY A 104 -7.45 7.22 -8.75
N SER A 105 -8.63 7.75 -9.06
CA SER A 105 -9.05 9.09 -8.70
C SER A 105 -10.49 8.97 -8.19
N ASN A 106 -10.65 9.08 -6.89
CA ASN A 106 -11.95 8.99 -6.21
C ASN A 106 -12.70 7.68 -6.45
N ALA A 107 -11.99 6.66 -6.87
CA ALA A 107 -12.54 5.34 -7.08
C ALA A 107 -11.49 4.32 -6.67
N PHE A 108 -11.93 3.21 -6.13
CA PHE A 108 -11.04 2.26 -5.46
C PHE A 108 -11.44 0.83 -5.78
N PRO A 109 -10.47 -0.09 -5.79
CA PRO A 109 -10.80 -1.51 -5.90
C PRO A 109 -11.60 -1.99 -4.70
N PRO A 110 -12.24 -3.14 -4.82
CA PRO A 110 -12.89 -3.75 -3.66
C PRO A 110 -11.90 -3.94 -2.53
N ASP A 111 -12.38 -3.73 -1.31
CA ASP A 111 -11.59 -3.97 -0.09
C ASP A 111 -10.33 -3.13 -0.01
N PHE A 112 -10.34 -1.96 -0.63
CA PHE A 112 -9.17 -1.09 -0.60
C PHE A 112 -8.77 -0.73 0.83
N ASN A 113 -9.73 -0.59 1.73
CA ASN A 113 -9.42 -0.31 3.14
C ASN A 113 -8.60 -1.42 3.77
N LYS A 114 -8.87 -2.66 3.40
CA LYS A 114 -8.08 -3.78 3.89
C LYS A 114 -6.66 -3.75 3.34
N PHE A 115 -6.52 -3.29 2.11
CA PHE A 115 -5.19 -3.11 1.55
C PHE A 115 -4.42 -2.04 2.33
N ILE A 116 -5.06 -0.91 2.64
CA ILE A 116 -4.44 0.15 3.44
C ILE A 116 -4.01 -0.42 4.80
N THR A 117 -4.85 -1.21 5.42
CA THR A 117 -4.50 -1.85 6.69
C THR A 117 -3.27 -2.74 6.54
N SER A 118 -3.19 -3.48 5.43
CA SER A 118 -2.04 -4.35 5.18
C SER A 118 -0.74 -3.54 5.03
N ILE A 119 -0.82 -2.41 4.34
CA ILE A 119 0.33 -1.51 4.21
C ILE A 119 0.76 -1.02 5.59
N ASN A 120 -0.18 -0.58 6.39
CA ASN A 120 0.14 -0.06 7.73
C ASN A 120 0.75 -1.14 8.62
N LYS A 121 0.26 -2.37 8.51
CA LYS A 121 0.86 -3.48 9.26
C LYS A 121 2.28 -3.77 8.80
N LEU A 122 2.51 -3.70 7.50
CA LEU A 122 3.85 -3.96 6.97
C LEU A 122 4.87 -2.99 7.54
N ILE A 123 4.52 -1.72 7.63
CA ILE A 123 5.45 -0.70 8.14
C ILE A 123 5.34 -0.52 9.65
N ASN A 124 4.45 -1.26 10.30
CA ASN A 124 4.25 -1.19 11.74
C ASN A 124 3.89 0.23 12.20
N LEU A 125 3.00 0.87 11.45
CA LEU A 125 2.60 2.24 11.72
C LEU A 125 1.23 2.50 11.12
N ASN A 126 0.30 3.04 11.89
CA ASN A 126 -1.01 3.42 11.37
C ASN A 126 -0.91 4.80 10.75
N TYR A 127 -0.46 4.85 9.52
CA TYR A 127 -0.20 6.13 8.86
C TYR A 127 -1.10 6.39 7.67
N PHE A 128 -1.25 5.43 6.77
CA PHE A 128 -2.00 5.65 5.54
C PHE A 128 -3.49 5.54 5.80
N VAL A 129 -4.26 6.40 5.13
CA VAL A 129 -5.72 6.41 5.20
C VAL A 129 -6.27 6.60 3.80
N ARG A 130 -7.50 6.14 3.62
CA ARG A 130 -8.25 6.41 2.42
C ARG A 130 -9.12 7.65 2.66
N GLY A 131 -9.34 8.43 1.60
CA GLY A 131 -10.35 9.47 1.68
C GLY A 131 -9.94 10.75 2.36
N TYR A 132 -8.77 11.23 2.06
CA TYR A 132 -8.33 12.51 2.59
C TYR A 132 -9.24 13.67 2.18
N ALA A 133 -9.95 13.53 1.07
CA ALA A 133 -10.58 14.65 0.42
C ALA A 133 -11.67 15.31 1.24
N ASN A 134 -12.39 14.53 2.02
CA ASN A 134 -13.62 14.99 2.65
C ASN A 134 -13.47 15.32 4.12
N SER A 135 -12.27 15.22 4.65
CA SER A 135 -12.08 15.52 6.05
C SER A 135 -10.65 15.96 6.29
N PRO A 136 -10.43 16.71 7.36
CA PRO A 136 -9.08 17.02 7.76
C PRO A 136 -8.29 15.74 7.95
N ARG A 137 -7.03 15.81 7.60
CA ARG A 137 -6.18 14.65 7.58
C ARG A 137 -6.09 13.96 8.94
N TYR A 138 -5.99 14.73 9.99
CA TYR A 138 -5.90 14.16 11.31
C TYR A 138 -7.18 13.44 11.72
N ASP A 139 -8.34 13.91 11.27
CA ASP A 139 -9.60 13.23 11.52
C ASP A 139 -9.65 11.91 10.80
N ALA A 140 -9.19 11.91 9.55
CA ALA A 140 -9.11 10.68 8.78
C ALA A 140 -8.20 9.67 9.45
N ARG A 141 -7.12 10.15 10.07
CA ARG A 141 -6.21 9.25 10.79
C ARG A 141 -6.85 8.65 12.02
N SER A 142 -7.70 9.40 12.68
CA SER A 142 -8.47 8.85 13.80
C SER A 142 -9.30 7.68 13.31
N ASP A 143 -9.86 7.80 12.13
CA ASP A 143 -10.69 6.75 11.57
C ASP A 143 -9.88 5.53 11.18
N VAL A 144 -8.63 5.71 10.81
CA VAL A 144 -7.76 4.59 10.43
C VAL A 144 -7.65 3.58 11.56
N ILE A 145 -7.73 4.04 12.79
CA ILE A 145 -7.65 3.15 13.93
C ILE A 145 -8.70 2.05 13.84
N TYR A 146 -9.78 2.32 13.17
CA TYR A 146 -10.90 1.38 13.04
C TYR A 146 -10.84 0.55 11.77
N LEU A 147 -9.87 0.79 10.93
CA LEU A 147 -9.66 -0.03 9.75
C LEU A 147 -8.98 -1.35 10.10
#